data_431381ee478c37c911b3e62df18c13a2
#
_entry.id   431381ee478c37c911b3e62df18c13a2
#
_cell.length_a   1.000
_cell.length_b   1.000
_cell.length_c   1.000
_cell.angle_alpha   90.00
_cell.angle_beta   90.00
_cell.angle_gamma   90.00
#
_symmetry.space_group_name_H-M   'P 1'
#
loop_
_entity.id
_entity.type
_entity.pdbx_description
1 polymer ?
#
loop_
_entity_poly.entity_id
_entity_poly.type
_entity_poly.pdbx_seq_one_letter_code
_entity_poly.pdbx_strand_id
1 'polypeptide(L)'
;MKLLFSFLAFSLLTIFQSIGDDGEFKSIFNGKDLKGWNAPENNIWFTVKDEVLKLENGPQKKGQTLWTSDEYENFEMEFDFKMGKGTVDSGVYVRNSREQIQIGISGSLKRDMTASPYISGKGYPVEAEGIKELLKVDGWNTMKIRAEGKKYIVWLAGKQVMSYLSDSAIKKGKIGIQLHGNRVMSIEFKNLKARSLK
;
A
#
# COMPACT_ATOMS: atom_id res chain seq x y z
N MET A 1 4.46 -10.89 -73.43
CA MET A 1 4.78 -11.41 -72.19
C MET A 1 4.44 -10.33 -71.14
N LYS A 2 3.21 -10.41 -70.54
CA LYS A 2 2.71 -9.40 -69.58
C LYS A 2 2.96 -9.92 -68.19
N LEU A 3 3.83 -9.21 -67.38
CA LEU A 3 4.03 -9.48 -65.97
C LEU A 3 2.86 -8.86 -65.18
N LEU A 4 2.10 -9.72 -64.48
CA LEU A 4 1.17 -9.28 -63.43
C LEU A 4 1.95 -9.13 -62.12
N PHE A 5 1.99 -7.90 -61.60
CA PHE A 5 2.41 -7.65 -60.20
C PHE A 5 1.19 -7.77 -59.28
N SER A 6 1.19 -8.79 -58.41
CA SER A 6 0.19 -8.96 -57.39
C SER A 6 0.63 -8.19 -56.12
N PHE A 7 -0.10 -7.12 -55.79
CA PHE A 7 0.10 -6.39 -54.53
C PHE A 7 -0.63 -7.14 -53.41
N LEU A 8 0.14 -7.74 -52.50
CA LEU A 8 -0.40 -8.28 -51.26
C LEU A 8 -0.52 -7.13 -50.25
N ALA A 9 -1.75 -6.70 -49.97
CA ALA A 9 -2.04 -5.71 -48.94
C ALA A 9 -2.01 -6.42 -47.58
N PHE A 10 -0.97 -6.15 -46.78
CA PHE A 10 -0.89 -6.56 -45.37
C PHE A 10 -1.74 -5.59 -44.53
N SER A 11 -2.92 -6.02 -44.12
CA SER A 11 -3.75 -5.26 -43.20
C SER A 11 -3.18 -5.45 -41.77
N LEU A 12 -2.57 -4.40 -41.24
CA LEU A 12 -2.12 -4.32 -39.85
C LEU A 12 -3.36 -4.17 -38.98
N LEU A 13 -3.77 -5.25 -38.31
CA LEU A 13 -4.83 -5.23 -37.32
C LEU A 13 -4.25 -4.65 -36.04
N THR A 14 -4.39 -3.35 -35.82
CA THR A 14 -4.07 -2.71 -34.54
C THR A 14 -5.12 -3.13 -33.51
N ILE A 15 -4.75 -4.06 -32.62
CA ILE A 15 -5.55 -4.40 -31.44
C ILE A 15 -5.44 -3.20 -30.49
N PHE A 16 -6.43 -2.32 -30.51
CA PHE A 16 -6.63 -1.37 -29.41
C PHE A 16 -7.09 -2.17 -28.18
N GLN A 17 -6.14 -2.52 -27.30
CA GLN A 17 -6.51 -2.85 -25.93
C GLN A 17 -7.15 -1.60 -25.33
N SER A 18 -8.44 -1.65 -25.05
CA SER A 18 -9.10 -0.63 -24.24
C SER A 18 -8.45 -0.66 -22.87
N ILE A 19 -7.57 0.29 -22.61
CA ILE A 19 -7.10 0.59 -21.25
C ILE A 19 -8.37 1.07 -20.54
N GLY A 20 -8.92 0.24 -19.65
CA GLY A 20 -10.04 0.64 -18.81
C GLY A 20 -9.62 1.92 -18.08
N ASP A 21 -10.45 2.95 -18.17
CA ASP A 21 -10.21 4.23 -17.50
C ASP A 21 -10.30 3.98 -15.99
N ASP A 22 -9.13 3.74 -15.37
CA ASP A 22 -8.99 3.65 -13.92
C ASP A 22 -9.44 4.99 -13.32
N GLY A 23 -10.28 4.96 -12.30
CA GLY A 23 -10.81 6.17 -11.66
C GLY A 23 -9.70 7.14 -11.21
N GLU A 24 -10.04 8.41 -11.04
CA GLU A 24 -9.10 9.40 -10.52
C GLU A 24 -8.73 9.12 -9.06
N PHE A 25 -7.49 9.44 -8.68
CA PHE A 25 -7.08 9.43 -7.27
C PHE A 25 -7.84 10.47 -6.46
N LYS A 26 -8.51 10.02 -5.40
CA LYS A 26 -9.19 10.87 -4.43
C LYS A 26 -8.44 10.81 -3.10
N SER A 27 -8.30 11.97 -2.44
CA SER A 27 -7.77 12.00 -1.08
C SER A 27 -8.68 11.20 -0.15
N ILE A 28 -8.11 10.28 0.61
CA ILE A 28 -8.77 9.53 1.69
C ILE A 28 -8.35 10.02 3.08
N PHE A 29 -7.53 11.07 3.13
CA PHE A 29 -7.12 11.77 4.34
C PHE A 29 -7.14 13.28 4.08
N ASN A 30 -7.93 14.02 4.85
CA ASN A 30 -8.18 15.44 4.63
C ASN A 30 -7.09 16.37 5.22
N GLY A 31 -6.08 15.81 5.90
CA GLY A 31 -5.00 16.57 6.54
C GLY A 31 -5.40 17.34 7.81
N LYS A 32 -6.65 17.27 8.25
CA LYS A 32 -7.18 18.07 9.38
C LYS A 32 -7.62 17.22 10.57
N ASP A 33 -8.28 16.09 10.28
CA ASP A 33 -8.84 15.18 11.27
C ASP A 33 -8.92 13.75 10.73
N LEU A 34 -9.51 12.84 11.52
CA LEU A 34 -9.68 11.43 11.17
C LEU A 34 -11.02 11.12 10.49
N LYS A 35 -11.71 12.12 9.93
CA LYS A 35 -12.94 11.90 9.17
C LYS A 35 -12.67 10.98 7.97
N GLY A 36 -13.50 9.95 7.80
CA GLY A 36 -13.28 8.89 6.82
C GLY A 36 -12.45 7.71 7.34
N TRP A 37 -12.06 7.77 8.62
CA TRP A 37 -11.33 6.70 9.30
C TRP A 37 -12.04 6.30 10.62
N ASN A 38 -11.97 5.01 10.96
CA ASN A 38 -12.56 4.46 12.17
C ASN A 38 -11.53 4.49 13.31
N ALA A 39 -11.35 5.65 13.91
CA ALA A 39 -10.56 5.79 15.12
C ALA A 39 -11.37 5.29 16.34
N PRO A 40 -10.73 4.67 17.36
CA PRO A 40 -11.43 4.29 18.59
C PRO A 40 -11.86 5.53 19.37
N GLU A 41 -12.95 5.42 20.16
CA GLU A 41 -13.45 6.53 20.99
C GLU A 41 -12.36 7.11 21.92
N ASN A 42 -11.59 6.23 22.55
CA ASN A 42 -10.47 6.61 23.41
C ASN A 42 -9.17 6.68 22.62
N ASN A 43 -9.17 7.39 21.48
CA ASN A 43 -8.00 7.49 20.63
C ASN A 43 -6.83 8.20 21.33
N ILE A 44 -5.75 7.48 21.51
CA ILE A 44 -4.47 7.97 22.05
C ILE A 44 -3.30 7.66 21.12
N TRP A 45 -3.56 7.02 19.97
CA TRP A 45 -2.55 6.49 19.05
C TRP A 45 -2.38 7.34 17.80
N PHE A 46 -3.45 8.02 17.38
CA PHE A 46 -3.54 8.72 16.09
C PHE A 46 -3.72 10.20 16.32
N THR A 47 -2.79 11.00 15.86
CA THR A 47 -2.86 12.47 15.92
C THR A 47 -2.70 13.06 14.54
N VAL A 48 -3.40 14.17 14.28
CA VAL A 48 -3.28 14.94 13.04
C VAL A 48 -2.75 16.31 13.37
N LYS A 49 -1.64 16.69 12.76
CA LYS A 49 -1.03 18.02 12.90
C LYS A 49 -0.28 18.37 11.62
N ASP A 50 -0.42 19.60 11.14
CA ASP A 50 0.29 20.13 9.97
C ASP A 50 0.16 19.20 8.74
N GLU A 51 -1.08 18.74 8.46
CA GLU A 51 -1.44 17.81 7.39
C GLU A 51 -0.78 16.41 7.49
N VAL A 52 -0.17 16.09 8.62
CA VAL A 52 0.47 14.80 8.90
C VAL A 52 -0.37 13.99 9.88
N LEU A 53 -0.64 12.75 9.51
CA LEU A 53 -1.18 11.72 10.37
C LEU A 53 -0.03 10.99 11.06
N LYS A 54 0.12 11.16 12.36
CA LYS A 54 1.11 10.46 13.17
C LYS A 54 0.47 9.33 13.93
N LEU A 55 1.10 8.16 13.88
CA LEU A 55 0.81 7.00 14.70
C LEU A 55 1.94 6.84 15.74
N GLU A 56 1.58 6.72 17.01
CA GLU A 56 2.55 6.49 18.10
C GLU A 56 1.96 5.51 19.12
N ASN A 57 2.78 4.55 19.62
CA ASN A 57 2.31 3.58 20.60
C ASN A 57 1.82 4.26 21.88
N GLY A 58 0.70 3.79 22.36
CA GLY A 58 0.12 4.20 23.62
C GLY A 58 0.87 3.64 24.85
N PRO A 59 0.37 3.92 26.06
CA PRO A 59 0.87 3.35 27.30
C PRO A 59 0.99 1.82 27.20
N GLN A 60 1.97 1.25 27.89
CA GLN A 60 2.26 -0.19 27.87
C GLN A 60 2.59 -0.73 26.46
N LYS A 61 3.06 0.14 25.55
CA LYS A 61 3.40 -0.20 24.16
C LYS A 61 2.22 -0.79 23.39
N LYS A 62 0.99 -0.38 23.70
CA LYS A 62 -0.20 -0.82 22.98
C LYS A 62 -0.19 -0.26 21.57
N GLY A 63 -0.39 -1.14 20.60
CA GLY A 63 -0.63 -0.78 19.20
C GLY A 63 -2.11 -0.68 18.87
N GLN A 64 -2.41 -0.23 17.67
CA GLN A 64 -3.76 -0.12 17.14
C GLN A 64 -3.72 -0.13 15.60
N THR A 65 -4.83 -0.41 14.96
CA THR A 65 -4.99 -0.25 13.51
C THR A 65 -6.03 0.81 13.20
N LEU A 66 -5.68 1.75 12.35
CA LEU A 66 -6.59 2.77 11.84
C LEU A 66 -7.17 2.28 10.51
N TRP A 67 -8.48 2.01 10.49
CA TRP A 67 -9.19 1.48 9.32
C TRP A 67 -9.94 2.59 8.59
N THR A 68 -9.99 2.52 7.25
CA THR A 68 -10.90 3.37 6.47
C THR A 68 -12.36 3.08 6.83
N SER A 69 -13.23 4.09 6.74
CA SER A 69 -14.68 3.88 6.84
C SER A 69 -15.20 3.12 5.64
N ASP A 70 -14.69 3.44 4.46
CA ASP A 70 -15.05 2.84 3.20
C ASP A 70 -14.32 1.50 2.96
N GLU A 71 -14.92 0.67 2.11
CA GLU A 71 -14.37 -0.59 1.63
C GLU A 71 -13.96 -0.50 0.16
N TYR A 72 -12.92 -1.22 -0.20
CA TYR A 72 -12.32 -1.25 -1.53
C TYR A 72 -12.29 -2.68 -2.08
N GLU A 73 -12.60 -2.82 -3.37
CA GLU A 73 -12.47 -4.09 -4.10
C GLU A 73 -11.14 -4.12 -4.85
N ASN A 74 -11.09 -3.60 -6.07
CA ASN A 74 -9.87 -3.37 -6.81
C ASN A 74 -9.47 -1.91 -6.64
N PHE A 75 -8.26 -1.64 -6.21
CA PHE A 75 -7.83 -0.28 -5.92
C PHE A 75 -6.33 -0.07 -6.10
N GLU A 76 -5.97 1.18 -6.26
CA GLU A 76 -4.64 1.69 -5.95
C GLU A 76 -4.73 2.67 -4.79
N MET A 77 -3.74 2.58 -3.91
CA MET A 77 -3.50 3.54 -2.83
C MET A 77 -2.08 4.08 -2.98
N GLU A 78 -1.93 5.40 -2.87
CA GLU A 78 -0.62 6.06 -2.83
C GLU A 78 -0.56 6.96 -1.60
N PHE A 79 0.59 6.97 -0.94
CA PHE A 79 0.82 7.75 0.27
C PHE A 79 2.31 8.01 0.48
N ASP A 80 2.59 9.07 1.23
CA ASP A 80 3.92 9.30 1.77
C ASP A 80 3.98 8.81 3.21
N PHE A 81 5.09 8.16 3.59
CA PHE A 81 5.37 7.75 4.96
C PHE A 81 6.77 8.16 5.39
N LYS A 82 6.95 8.36 6.70
CA LYS A 82 8.24 8.63 7.32
C LYS A 82 8.34 7.83 8.61
N MET A 83 9.41 7.10 8.76
CA MET A 83 9.71 6.38 10.00
C MET A 83 10.02 7.38 11.10
N GLY A 84 9.48 7.14 12.29
CA GLY A 84 9.67 8.01 13.45
C GLY A 84 10.55 7.36 14.51
N LYS A 85 10.14 7.47 15.77
CA LYS A 85 10.91 6.94 16.93
C LYS A 85 10.97 5.41 16.93
N GLY A 86 12.06 4.89 17.45
CA GLY A 86 12.25 3.49 17.80
C GLY A 86 12.36 2.56 16.59
N THR A 87 12.02 1.29 16.77
CA THR A 87 12.03 0.30 15.69
C THR A 87 10.65 0.22 15.06
N VAL A 88 10.49 0.83 13.89
CA VAL A 88 9.22 0.83 13.18
C VAL A 88 8.90 -0.57 12.66
N ASP A 89 7.74 -1.08 13.04
CA ASP A 89 7.09 -2.29 12.55
C ASP A 89 5.63 -1.93 12.28
N SER A 90 5.34 -1.60 11.04
CA SER A 90 4.07 -1.08 10.60
C SER A 90 3.68 -1.72 9.26
N GLY A 91 2.60 -1.29 8.69
CA GLY A 91 2.19 -1.74 7.36
C GLY A 91 0.79 -1.28 7.00
N VAL A 92 0.44 -1.51 5.76
CA VAL A 92 -0.88 -1.23 5.21
C VAL A 92 -1.60 -2.55 4.97
N TYR A 93 -2.67 -2.80 5.72
CA TYR A 93 -3.56 -3.94 5.51
C TYR A 93 -4.36 -3.77 4.23
N VAL A 94 -4.44 -4.84 3.46
CA VAL A 94 -5.14 -4.90 2.18
C VAL A 94 -6.47 -5.65 2.37
N ARG A 95 -7.57 -4.92 2.46
CA ARG A 95 -8.94 -5.41 2.61
C ARG A 95 -9.27 -6.11 3.93
N ASN A 96 -8.30 -6.69 4.65
CA ASN A 96 -8.51 -7.37 5.92
C ASN A 96 -7.23 -7.37 6.78
N SER A 97 -7.33 -7.79 8.05
CA SER A 97 -6.21 -7.83 9.00
C SER A 97 -5.25 -9.03 8.83
N ARG A 98 -5.43 -9.86 7.81
CA ARG A 98 -4.61 -11.06 7.59
C ARG A 98 -3.52 -10.87 6.55
N GLU A 99 -3.62 -9.80 5.75
CA GLU A 99 -2.71 -9.52 4.66
C GLU A 99 -2.32 -8.05 4.69
N GLN A 100 -1.04 -7.77 4.73
CA GLN A 100 -0.53 -6.40 4.74
C GLN A 100 0.70 -6.25 3.87
N ILE A 101 0.97 -5.03 3.43
CA ILE A 101 2.24 -4.61 2.89
C ILE A 101 3.04 -3.99 4.03
N GLN A 102 4.16 -4.60 4.37
CA GLN A 102 4.99 -4.21 5.51
C GLN A 102 5.66 -2.86 5.30
N ILE A 103 5.88 -2.14 6.39
CA ILE A 103 6.73 -0.95 6.48
C ILE A 103 7.64 -1.12 7.70
N GLY A 104 8.96 -1.17 7.46
CA GLY A 104 9.99 -1.26 8.48
C GLY A 104 10.35 -2.69 8.89
N ILE A 105 10.85 -2.81 10.11
CA ILE A 105 11.49 -4.03 10.63
C ILE A 105 10.45 -5.06 11.04
N SER A 106 10.46 -6.21 10.40
CA SER A 106 9.62 -7.35 10.79
C SER A 106 9.95 -7.85 12.20
N GLY A 107 8.91 -7.98 13.02
CA GLY A 107 9.04 -8.54 14.37
C GLY A 107 9.52 -9.99 14.42
N SER A 108 9.18 -10.79 13.43
CA SER A 108 9.60 -12.19 13.34
C SER A 108 10.97 -12.37 12.72
N LEU A 109 11.28 -11.67 11.61
CA LEU A 109 12.54 -11.83 10.88
C LEU A 109 13.67 -10.93 11.38
N LYS A 110 13.37 -9.91 12.21
CA LYS A 110 14.34 -8.95 12.79
C LYS A 110 15.14 -8.17 11.74
N ARG A 111 14.57 -7.97 10.56
CA ARG A 111 15.15 -7.20 9.45
C ARG A 111 14.09 -6.42 8.71
N ASP A 112 14.53 -5.46 7.90
CA ASP A 112 13.63 -4.65 7.08
C ASP A 112 12.91 -5.51 6.05
N MET A 113 11.58 -5.40 6.04
CA MET A 113 10.68 -6.06 5.11
C MET A 113 9.77 -5.06 4.40
N THR A 114 10.17 -3.77 4.37
CA THR A 114 9.40 -2.71 3.72
C THR A 114 8.99 -3.12 2.30
N ALA A 115 7.73 -2.83 1.95
CA ALA A 115 7.08 -3.18 0.68
C ALA A 115 6.85 -4.68 0.42
N SER A 116 7.28 -5.58 1.31
CA SER A 116 7.01 -7.02 1.21
C SER A 116 5.63 -7.37 1.75
N PRO A 117 4.91 -8.33 1.15
CA PRO A 117 3.62 -8.76 1.66
C PRO A 117 3.80 -9.70 2.87
N TYR A 118 3.12 -9.40 3.96
CA TYR A 118 2.94 -10.33 5.08
C TYR A 118 1.57 -10.98 4.99
N ILE A 119 1.53 -12.30 4.99
CA ILE A 119 0.31 -13.11 4.92
C ILE A 119 0.20 -13.93 6.20
N SER A 120 -0.88 -13.75 6.94
CA SER A 120 -1.12 -14.48 8.20
C SER A 120 -1.09 -15.99 7.95
N GLY A 121 -0.26 -16.71 8.70
CA GLY A 121 -0.03 -18.14 8.56
C GLY A 121 1.03 -18.54 7.53
N LYS A 122 1.45 -17.62 6.64
CA LYS A 122 2.52 -17.87 5.65
C LYS A 122 3.78 -17.04 5.90
N GLY A 123 3.67 -15.93 6.63
CA GLY A 123 4.77 -14.97 6.79
C GLY A 123 4.98 -14.11 5.52
N TYR A 124 6.21 -14.02 5.06
CA TYR A 124 6.61 -13.25 3.87
C TYR A 124 6.88 -14.18 2.69
N PRO A 125 5.88 -14.46 1.83
CA PRO A 125 6.03 -15.41 0.72
C PRO A 125 6.94 -14.90 -0.41
N VAL A 126 7.14 -13.59 -0.49
CA VAL A 126 8.08 -12.93 -1.41
C VAL A 126 8.66 -11.71 -0.71
N GLU A 127 9.87 -11.32 -1.06
CA GLU A 127 10.50 -10.09 -0.57
C GLU A 127 10.50 -9.03 -1.67
N ALA A 128 10.36 -7.77 -1.27
CA ALA A 128 10.52 -6.65 -2.17
C ALA A 128 12.00 -6.45 -2.50
N GLU A 129 12.29 -6.09 -3.75
CA GLU A 129 13.65 -5.91 -4.26
C GLU A 129 14.05 -4.43 -4.32
N GLY A 130 15.33 -4.13 -4.20
CA GLY A 130 15.87 -2.77 -4.35
C GLY A 130 15.49 -1.81 -3.22
N ILE A 131 15.01 -2.31 -2.08
CA ILE A 131 14.56 -1.47 -0.96
C ILE A 131 15.69 -0.66 -0.36
N LYS A 132 16.87 -1.27 -0.22
CA LYS A 132 18.03 -0.64 0.39
C LYS A 132 18.47 0.65 -0.33
N GLU A 133 18.33 0.69 -1.64
CA GLU A 133 18.70 1.82 -2.49
C GLU A 133 17.61 2.89 -2.58
N LEU A 134 16.34 2.51 -2.35
CA LEU A 134 15.19 3.38 -2.55
C LEU A 134 14.66 4.00 -1.25
N LEU A 135 14.79 3.27 -0.14
CA LEU A 135 14.22 3.66 1.14
C LEU A 135 15.07 4.75 1.81
N LYS A 136 14.44 5.88 2.12
CA LYS A 136 15.02 6.97 2.91
C LYS A 136 14.63 6.77 4.38
N VAL A 137 15.52 6.20 5.18
CA VAL A 137 15.22 5.85 6.59
C VAL A 137 14.80 7.08 7.41
N ASP A 138 15.47 8.22 7.23
CA ASP A 138 15.21 9.47 7.96
C ASP A 138 14.35 10.47 7.17
N GLY A 139 13.78 10.05 6.04
CA GLY A 139 13.06 10.94 5.11
C GLY A 139 11.67 10.45 4.75
N TRP A 140 10.96 11.27 3.99
CA TRP A 140 9.71 10.91 3.37
C TRP A 140 9.92 9.96 2.20
N ASN A 141 9.11 8.91 2.16
CA ASN A 141 9.09 7.88 1.13
C ASN A 141 7.70 7.81 0.52
N THR A 142 7.59 7.74 -0.79
CA THR A 142 6.32 7.53 -1.47
C THR A 142 6.15 6.05 -1.81
N MET A 143 5.08 5.44 -1.32
CA MET A 143 4.68 4.08 -1.64
C MET A 143 3.36 4.08 -2.39
N LYS A 144 3.26 3.22 -3.41
CA LYS A 144 2.00 2.92 -4.09
C LYS A 144 1.73 1.42 -4.00
N ILE A 145 0.50 1.06 -3.64
CA ILE A 145 0.01 -0.31 -3.55
C ILE A 145 -1.15 -0.46 -4.54
N ARG A 146 -1.07 -1.45 -5.43
CA ARG A 146 -2.19 -1.89 -6.27
C ARG A 146 -2.66 -3.24 -5.77
N ALA A 147 -3.95 -3.37 -5.54
CA ALA A 147 -4.64 -4.61 -5.22
C ALA A 147 -5.74 -4.85 -6.24
N GLU A 148 -5.54 -5.82 -7.13
CA GLU A 148 -6.47 -6.18 -8.21
C GLU A 148 -6.72 -7.68 -8.19
N GLY A 149 -7.96 -8.08 -7.89
CA GLY A 149 -8.30 -9.45 -7.59
C GLY A 149 -7.38 -10.01 -6.49
N LYS A 150 -6.63 -11.03 -6.81
CA LYS A 150 -5.65 -11.68 -5.92
C LYS A 150 -4.24 -11.10 -6.03
N LYS A 151 -3.99 -10.20 -6.97
CA LYS A 151 -2.66 -9.68 -7.27
C LYS A 151 -2.37 -8.39 -6.50
N TYR A 152 -1.22 -8.37 -5.84
CA TYR A 152 -0.66 -7.19 -5.20
C TYR A 152 0.60 -6.76 -5.94
N ILE A 153 0.71 -5.46 -6.21
CA ILE A 153 1.91 -4.85 -6.78
C ILE A 153 2.25 -3.63 -5.93
N VAL A 154 3.53 -3.48 -5.60
CA VAL A 154 4.01 -2.35 -4.80
C VAL A 154 5.13 -1.62 -5.53
N TRP A 155 5.06 -0.29 -5.46
CA TRP A 155 6.11 0.62 -5.92
C TRP A 155 6.62 1.42 -4.73
N LEU A 156 7.92 1.62 -4.68
CA LEU A 156 8.60 2.52 -3.75
C LEU A 156 9.40 3.53 -4.57
N ALA A 157 9.24 4.83 -4.26
CA ALA A 157 9.85 5.92 -5.02
C ALA A 157 9.63 5.81 -6.54
N GLY A 158 8.42 5.38 -6.95
CA GLY A 158 8.02 5.21 -8.35
C GLY A 158 8.54 3.94 -9.05
N LYS A 159 9.42 3.16 -8.42
CA LYS A 159 9.89 1.87 -8.98
C LYS A 159 9.07 0.72 -8.44
N GLN A 160 8.66 -0.20 -9.31
CA GLN A 160 8.03 -1.45 -8.88
C GLN A 160 9.07 -2.30 -8.16
N VAL A 161 8.77 -2.69 -6.91
CA VAL A 161 9.67 -3.45 -6.03
C VAL A 161 9.10 -4.81 -5.63
N MET A 162 7.79 -5.02 -5.81
CA MET A 162 7.15 -6.28 -5.44
C MET A 162 5.96 -6.58 -6.35
N SER A 163 5.74 -7.86 -6.64
CA SER A 163 4.51 -8.41 -7.22
C SER A 163 4.23 -9.77 -6.59
N TYR A 164 3.01 -9.97 -6.11
CA TYR A 164 2.60 -11.20 -5.44
C TYR A 164 1.15 -11.58 -5.78
N LEU A 165 0.89 -12.88 -5.95
CA LEU A 165 -0.46 -13.43 -6.14
C LEU A 165 -0.87 -14.14 -4.84
N SER A 166 -1.81 -13.58 -4.09
CA SER A 166 -2.29 -14.15 -2.83
C SER A 166 -3.48 -15.07 -3.03
N ASP A 167 -3.33 -16.35 -2.65
CA ASP A 167 -4.45 -17.29 -2.69
C ASP A 167 -5.53 -17.01 -1.65
N SER A 168 -5.17 -16.29 -0.56
CA SER A 168 -6.05 -15.93 0.55
C SER A 168 -6.68 -14.55 0.44
N ALA A 169 -6.39 -13.81 -0.63
CA ALA A 169 -6.95 -12.49 -0.85
C ALA A 169 -8.48 -12.51 -0.91
N ILE A 170 -9.12 -11.68 -0.08
CA ILE A 170 -10.56 -11.47 -0.15
C ILE A 170 -10.91 -10.44 -1.21
N LYS A 171 -12.16 -10.52 -1.71
CA LYS A 171 -12.64 -9.69 -2.82
C LYS A 171 -12.71 -8.20 -2.44
N LYS A 172 -13.24 -7.89 -1.25
CA LYS A 172 -13.55 -6.52 -0.82
C LYS A 172 -13.34 -6.36 0.68
N GLY A 173 -12.92 -5.16 1.11
CA GLY A 173 -12.77 -4.81 2.51
C GLY A 173 -12.04 -3.49 2.70
N LYS A 174 -11.74 -3.18 3.96
CA LYS A 174 -11.14 -1.90 4.36
C LYS A 174 -9.62 -1.88 4.17
N ILE A 175 -9.09 -0.69 3.99
CA ILE A 175 -7.65 -0.44 4.09
C ILE A 175 -7.34 -0.09 5.56
N GLY A 176 -6.28 -0.67 6.11
CA GLY A 176 -5.88 -0.41 7.49
C GLY A 176 -4.43 0.02 7.59
N ILE A 177 -4.13 1.01 8.42
CA ILE A 177 -2.75 1.40 8.74
C ILE A 177 -2.43 0.84 10.12
N GLN A 178 -1.41 -0.02 10.19
CA GLN A 178 -1.03 -0.70 11.42
C GLN A 178 -0.05 0.14 12.25
N LEU A 179 -0.32 0.21 13.54
CA LEU A 179 0.64 0.53 14.58
C LEU A 179 0.87 -0.74 15.40
N HIS A 180 1.97 -1.44 15.17
CA HIS A 180 2.23 -2.71 15.84
C HIS A 180 2.43 -2.52 17.35
N GLY A 181 1.85 -3.40 18.17
CA GLY A 181 2.02 -3.39 19.63
C GLY A 181 3.36 -3.95 20.12
N ASN A 182 3.56 -3.92 21.45
CA ASN A 182 4.74 -4.42 22.14
C ASN A 182 6.06 -3.74 21.75
N ARG A 183 5.98 -2.50 21.26
CA ARG A 183 7.12 -1.69 20.80
C ARG A 183 7.01 -0.26 21.29
N VAL A 184 8.12 0.44 21.24
CA VAL A 184 8.14 1.90 21.27
C VAL A 184 8.45 2.35 19.86
N MET A 185 7.46 2.86 19.15
CA MET A 185 7.64 3.35 17.78
C MET A 185 6.65 4.47 17.46
N SER A 186 7.01 5.26 16.47
CA SER A 186 6.08 6.12 15.75
C SER A 186 6.33 6.07 14.25
N ILE A 187 5.30 6.38 13.48
CA ILE A 187 5.36 6.52 12.03
C ILE A 187 4.41 7.63 11.61
N GLU A 188 4.76 8.35 10.57
CA GLU A 188 4.01 9.47 10.03
C GLU A 188 3.55 9.18 8.60
N PHE A 189 2.35 9.67 8.26
CA PHE A 189 1.77 9.54 6.93
C PHE A 189 1.20 10.89 6.46
N LYS A 190 1.24 11.13 5.15
CA LYS A 190 0.56 12.24 4.49
C LYS A 190 0.23 11.89 3.04
N ASN A 191 -0.52 12.76 2.35
CA ASN A 191 -0.87 12.58 0.94
C ASN A 191 -1.56 11.25 0.64
N LEU A 192 -2.34 10.71 1.61
CA LEU A 192 -3.02 9.44 1.43
C LEU A 192 -4.16 9.61 0.43
N LYS A 193 -4.08 8.93 -0.69
CA LYS A 193 -5.08 8.95 -1.76
C LYS A 193 -5.31 7.55 -2.30
N ALA A 194 -6.51 7.29 -2.75
CA ALA A 194 -6.89 6.01 -3.35
C ALA A 194 -7.75 6.23 -4.60
N ARG A 195 -7.77 5.24 -5.47
CA ARG A 195 -8.70 5.13 -6.60
C ARG A 195 -9.20 3.71 -6.75
N SER A 196 -10.44 3.57 -7.19
CA SER A 196 -10.96 2.27 -7.61
C SER A 196 -10.48 1.94 -9.02
N LEU A 197 -10.17 0.65 -9.23
CA LEU A 197 -9.86 0.08 -10.53
C LEU A 197 -11.12 -0.62 -11.07
N LYS A 198 -11.30 -0.59 -12.37
CA LYS A 198 -12.41 -1.27 -13.05
C LYS A 198 -12.08 -2.74 -13.32
#